data_cfd3cf998638094569588fb567607e34
#
_entry.id   cfd3cf998638094569588fb567607e34
#
_cell.length_a   1.000
_cell.length_b   1.000
_cell.length_c   1.000
_cell.angle_alpha   90.00
_cell.angle_beta   90.00
_cell.angle_gamma   90.00
#
_symmetry.space_group_name_H-M   'P 1'
#
loop_
_entity.id
_entity.type
_entity.pdbx_description
1 polymer ?
#
loop_
_entity_poly.entity_id
_entity_poly.type
_entity_poly.pdbx_seq_one_letter_code
_entity_poly.pdbx_strand_id
1 'polypeptide(L)'
;MAFELPKLKYAYDALEPNIDALTMEIHHTKHHNGYTNNLNNAISGTNLEGKSIEDILVNLDMNNGAVRNNGGGFYNHSLFWDVMNPEGKGRLSGELRDAIEDAFGSVDNFKDAFSKAAGTRFGSGWAWLCVHKGGKVEVCSTANQDNPLMPGIGCGGTPILGLDVWEHAYYLKYQNRRPDYVQAFFNVINWNEVERRYAEAK
;
A
#
# COMPACT_ATOMS: atom_id res chain seq x y z
N MET A 1 9.04 4.87 21.36
CA MET A 1 9.82 5.70 20.39
C MET A 1 8.83 6.28 19.39
N ALA A 2 9.06 7.50 18.89
CA ALA A 2 8.23 8.10 17.87
C ALA A 2 8.47 7.43 16.51
N PHE A 3 7.46 7.40 15.66
CA PHE A 3 7.60 6.99 14.26
C PHE A 3 8.38 8.07 13.48
N GLU A 4 9.22 7.63 12.56
CA GLU A 4 9.98 8.52 11.67
C GLU A 4 9.53 8.33 10.22
N LEU A 5 9.55 9.41 9.43
CA LEU A 5 9.30 9.30 8.00
C LEU A 5 10.37 8.41 7.36
N PRO A 6 10.02 7.25 6.77
CA PRO A 6 11.00 6.36 6.14
C PRO A 6 11.68 7.08 4.97
N LYS A 7 13.00 6.91 4.85
CA LYS A 7 13.73 7.41 3.67
C LYS A 7 13.40 6.54 2.45
N LEU A 8 13.16 7.18 1.31
CA LEU A 8 13.05 6.46 0.05
C LEU A 8 14.39 5.80 -0.31
N LYS A 9 14.32 4.61 -0.89
CA LYS A 9 15.51 3.85 -1.36
C LYS A 9 15.96 4.27 -2.77
N TYR A 10 15.28 5.26 -3.36
CA TYR A 10 15.49 5.78 -4.72
C TYR A 10 15.14 7.28 -4.78
N ALA A 11 15.64 7.98 -5.80
CA ALA A 11 15.36 9.40 -6.01
C ALA A 11 13.90 9.64 -6.44
N TYR A 12 13.39 10.85 -6.26
CA TYR A 12 12.00 11.18 -6.61
C TYR A 12 11.69 11.02 -8.10
N ASP A 13 12.65 11.24 -8.98
CA ASP A 13 12.53 11.08 -10.43
C ASP A 13 12.75 9.65 -10.93
N ALA A 14 13.14 8.74 -10.05
CA ALA A 14 13.54 7.39 -10.43
C ALA A 14 12.40 6.51 -10.97
N LEU A 15 11.14 6.85 -10.66
CA LEU A 15 9.98 6.12 -11.17
C LEU A 15 9.42 6.69 -12.49
N GLU A 16 10.09 7.72 -13.06
CA GLU A 16 9.74 8.21 -14.39
C GLU A 16 9.97 7.09 -15.45
N PRO A 17 9.16 7.01 -16.49
CA PRO A 17 8.02 7.87 -16.82
C PRO A 17 6.70 7.44 -16.17
N ASN A 18 6.68 6.49 -15.23
CA ASN A 18 5.45 5.90 -14.68
C ASN A 18 4.81 6.79 -13.60
N ILE A 19 5.60 7.34 -12.68
CA ILE A 19 5.15 8.29 -11.65
C ILE A 19 6.10 9.49 -11.70
N ASP A 20 5.57 10.70 -11.78
CA ASP A 20 6.38 11.91 -11.92
C ASP A 20 7.07 12.34 -10.62
N ALA A 21 8.23 12.99 -10.75
CA ALA A 21 9.06 13.41 -9.64
C ALA A 21 8.33 14.33 -8.66
N LEU A 22 7.52 15.25 -9.16
CA LEU A 22 6.79 16.21 -8.31
C LEU A 22 5.72 15.50 -7.47
N THR A 23 4.99 14.54 -8.06
CA THR A 23 4.07 13.68 -7.31
C THR A 23 4.81 12.95 -6.20
N MET A 24 5.95 12.31 -6.51
CA MET A 24 6.73 11.56 -5.52
C MET A 24 7.23 12.45 -4.36
N GLU A 25 7.74 13.64 -4.67
CA GLU A 25 8.23 14.59 -3.66
C GLU A 25 7.11 15.06 -2.72
N ILE A 26 5.98 15.51 -3.28
CA ILE A 26 4.84 15.99 -2.50
C ILE A 26 4.23 14.83 -1.69
N HIS A 27 4.04 13.69 -2.32
CA HIS A 27 3.43 12.52 -1.70
C HIS A 27 4.24 12.04 -0.48
N HIS A 28 5.57 11.98 -0.60
CA HIS A 28 6.45 11.60 0.49
C HIS A 28 6.60 12.72 1.55
N THR A 29 7.01 13.94 1.13
CA THR A 29 7.40 15.00 2.08
C THR A 29 6.24 15.72 2.73
N LYS A 30 5.04 15.70 2.12
CA LYS A 30 3.84 16.39 2.64
C LYS A 30 2.81 15.38 3.16
N HIS A 31 2.30 14.48 2.31
CA HIS A 31 1.26 13.54 2.74
C HIS A 31 1.77 12.53 3.76
N HIS A 32 2.80 11.72 3.43
CA HIS A 32 3.33 10.73 4.35
C HIS A 32 3.91 11.36 5.63
N ASN A 33 4.67 12.44 5.49
CA ASN A 33 5.20 13.16 6.64
C ASN A 33 4.08 13.74 7.54
N GLY A 34 3.00 14.22 6.94
CA GLY A 34 1.80 14.67 7.66
C GLY A 34 1.19 13.55 8.49
N TYR A 35 0.98 12.37 7.90
CA TYR A 35 0.49 11.18 8.64
C TYR A 35 1.43 10.78 9.76
N THR A 36 2.75 10.78 9.52
CA THR A 36 3.77 10.45 10.53
C THR A 36 3.68 11.36 11.75
N ASN A 37 3.65 12.68 11.51
CA ASN A 37 3.59 13.66 12.59
C ASN A 37 2.26 13.58 13.36
N ASN A 38 1.15 13.45 12.66
CA ASN A 38 -0.17 13.36 13.27
C ASN A 38 -0.37 12.05 14.04
N LEU A 39 0.20 10.93 13.55
CA LEU A 39 0.20 9.67 14.30
C LEU A 39 0.96 9.81 15.61
N ASN A 40 2.16 10.37 15.59
CA ASN A 40 2.95 10.60 16.80
C ASN A 40 2.19 11.46 17.81
N ASN A 41 1.54 12.52 17.34
CA ASN A 41 0.71 13.37 18.22
C ASN A 41 -0.49 12.58 18.81
N ALA A 42 -1.13 11.72 18.01
CA ALA A 42 -2.30 10.97 18.44
C ALA A 42 -1.99 9.87 19.46
N ILE A 43 -0.79 9.30 19.44
CA ILE A 43 -0.40 8.20 20.34
C ILE A 43 0.41 8.68 21.57
N SER A 44 0.91 9.90 21.55
CA SER A 44 1.75 10.45 22.64
C SER A 44 1.02 10.42 23.97
N GLY A 45 1.69 9.87 25.00
CA GLY A 45 1.15 9.72 26.35
C GLY A 45 0.03 8.67 26.47
N THR A 46 -0.23 7.88 25.44
CA THR A 46 -1.21 6.79 25.48
C THR A 46 -0.55 5.41 25.61
N ASN A 47 -1.35 4.37 25.81
CA ASN A 47 -0.89 2.97 25.84
C ASN A 47 -0.45 2.44 24.46
N LEU A 48 -0.58 3.24 23.42
CA LEU A 48 -0.11 2.92 22.06
C LEU A 48 1.34 3.36 21.83
N GLU A 49 1.86 4.25 22.67
CA GLU A 49 3.23 4.71 22.53
C GLU A 49 4.23 3.56 22.68
N GLY A 50 5.17 3.47 21.74
CA GLY A 50 6.20 2.42 21.70
C GLY A 50 5.77 1.08 21.07
N LYS A 51 4.51 0.93 20.68
CA LYS A 51 4.07 -0.24 19.91
C LYS A 51 4.47 -0.14 18.44
N SER A 52 4.56 -1.28 17.76
CA SER A 52 4.71 -1.32 16.30
C SER A 52 3.45 -0.79 15.63
N ILE A 53 3.57 -0.30 14.40
CA ILE A 53 2.41 0.18 13.65
C ILE A 53 1.42 -0.96 13.36
N GLU A 54 1.92 -2.17 13.09
CA GLU A 54 1.11 -3.35 12.86
C GLU A 54 0.30 -3.71 14.10
N ASP A 55 0.92 -3.71 15.29
CA ASP A 55 0.23 -3.95 16.56
C ASP A 55 -0.87 -2.92 16.84
N ILE A 56 -0.61 -1.65 16.51
CA ILE A 56 -1.60 -0.57 16.63
C ILE A 56 -2.79 -0.83 15.70
N LEU A 57 -2.53 -1.18 14.44
CA LEU A 57 -3.59 -1.35 13.43
C LEU A 57 -4.43 -2.61 13.65
N VAL A 58 -3.80 -3.74 13.99
CA VAL A 58 -4.52 -5.00 14.25
C VAL A 58 -5.45 -4.89 15.47
N ASN A 59 -5.05 -4.09 16.47
CA ASN A 59 -5.80 -3.89 17.72
C ASN A 59 -6.50 -2.51 17.76
N LEU A 60 -6.74 -1.90 16.59
CA LEU A 60 -7.27 -0.54 16.50
C LEU A 60 -8.70 -0.45 17.05
N ASP A 61 -8.93 0.54 17.93
CA ASP A 61 -10.29 1.05 18.17
C ASP A 61 -10.73 1.85 16.94
N MET A 62 -11.63 1.30 16.17
CA MET A 62 -12.14 1.90 14.92
C MET A 62 -12.84 3.26 15.14
N ASN A 63 -13.22 3.59 16.37
CA ASN A 63 -13.79 4.88 16.72
C ASN A 63 -12.70 5.95 16.96
N ASN A 64 -11.44 5.54 17.15
CA ASN A 64 -10.32 6.47 17.25
C ASN A 64 -9.90 6.95 15.85
N GLY A 65 -10.64 7.92 15.31
CA GLY A 65 -10.41 8.45 13.96
C GLY A 65 -9.01 9.02 13.74
N ALA A 66 -8.38 9.59 14.78
CA ALA A 66 -7.02 10.13 14.66
C ALA A 66 -6.00 9.03 14.41
N VAL A 67 -6.01 7.96 15.20
CA VAL A 67 -5.10 6.82 15.03
C VAL A 67 -5.45 6.03 13.75
N ARG A 68 -6.74 5.81 13.46
CA ARG A 68 -7.21 5.13 12.25
C ARG A 68 -6.67 5.78 10.99
N ASN A 69 -6.89 7.09 10.83
CA ASN A 69 -6.49 7.80 9.61
C ASN A 69 -4.97 7.97 9.51
N ASN A 70 -4.32 8.36 10.58
CA ASN A 70 -2.89 8.68 10.53
C ASN A 70 -2.01 7.44 10.67
N GLY A 71 -2.42 6.44 11.46
CA GLY A 71 -1.77 5.14 11.53
C GLY A 71 -1.90 4.37 10.22
N GLY A 72 -3.12 4.34 9.65
CA GLY A 72 -3.33 3.78 8.32
C GLY A 72 -2.49 4.49 7.26
N GLY A 73 -2.50 5.83 7.25
CA GLY A 73 -1.70 6.62 6.32
C GLY A 73 -0.20 6.35 6.44
N PHE A 74 0.33 6.26 7.66
CA PHE A 74 1.73 5.93 7.87
C PHE A 74 2.09 4.54 7.34
N TYR A 75 1.32 3.51 7.69
CA TYR A 75 1.56 2.13 7.26
C TYR A 75 1.43 1.98 5.75
N ASN A 76 0.33 2.48 5.18
CA ASN A 76 0.03 2.32 3.76
C ASN A 76 1.14 2.91 2.88
N HIS A 77 1.60 4.12 3.21
CA HIS A 77 2.66 4.78 2.45
C HIS A 77 4.03 4.12 2.67
N SER A 78 4.34 3.64 3.89
CA SER A 78 5.58 2.89 4.15
C SER A 78 5.65 1.64 3.27
N LEU A 79 4.57 0.87 3.19
CA LEU A 79 4.47 -0.29 2.30
C LEU A 79 4.58 0.13 0.83
N PHE A 80 3.88 1.20 0.42
CA PHE A 80 3.85 1.67 -0.97
C PHE A 80 5.25 2.00 -1.51
N TRP A 81 6.08 2.69 -0.72
CA TRP A 81 7.46 2.98 -1.13
C TRP A 81 8.32 1.73 -1.28
N ASP A 82 8.17 0.76 -0.41
CA ASP A 82 8.95 -0.48 -0.44
C ASP A 82 8.59 -1.38 -1.62
N VAL A 83 7.31 -1.45 -1.99
CA VAL A 83 6.84 -2.31 -3.09
C VAL A 83 7.05 -1.71 -4.47
N MET A 84 7.66 -0.52 -4.57
CA MET A 84 8.04 0.10 -5.84
C MET A 84 9.56 0.11 -6.04
N ASN A 85 9.98 0.08 -7.30
CA ASN A 85 11.39 0.18 -7.68
C ASN A 85 11.53 0.76 -9.10
N PRO A 86 12.55 1.61 -9.36
CA PRO A 86 12.76 2.25 -10.66
C PRO A 86 12.81 1.31 -11.86
N GLU A 87 13.32 0.12 -11.67
CA GLU A 87 13.55 -0.85 -12.76
C GLU A 87 12.51 -1.97 -12.77
N GLY A 88 11.45 -1.87 -11.94
CA GLY A 88 10.51 -2.99 -11.77
C GLY A 88 11.26 -4.27 -11.41
N LYS A 89 12.01 -4.28 -10.29
CA LYS A 89 12.93 -5.37 -9.96
C LYS A 89 12.21 -6.67 -9.68
N GLY A 90 12.77 -7.71 -10.27
CA GLY A 90 12.24 -9.06 -10.16
C GLY A 90 11.16 -9.34 -11.19
N ARG A 91 10.89 -10.61 -11.35
CA ARG A 91 9.71 -11.10 -12.05
C ARG A 91 8.88 -11.85 -11.04
N LEU A 92 7.59 -11.68 -11.10
CA LEU A 92 6.68 -12.53 -10.33
C LEU A 92 7.02 -14.00 -10.61
N SER A 93 7.47 -14.72 -9.60
CA SER A 93 8.01 -16.08 -9.71
C SER A 93 7.73 -16.87 -8.43
N GLY A 94 8.19 -18.11 -8.37
CA GLY A 94 8.16 -18.94 -7.18
C GLY A 94 6.76 -19.11 -6.57
N GLU A 95 6.73 -19.30 -5.26
CA GLU A 95 5.51 -19.63 -4.52
C GLU A 95 4.43 -18.52 -4.59
N LEU A 96 4.81 -17.25 -4.68
CA LEU A 96 3.84 -16.16 -4.85
C LEU A 96 3.15 -16.25 -6.21
N ARG A 97 3.89 -16.58 -7.27
CA ARG A 97 3.30 -16.78 -8.59
C ARG A 97 2.31 -17.93 -8.57
N ASP A 98 2.71 -19.06 -7.98
CA ASP A 98 1.86 -20.25 -7.88
C ASP A 98 0.57 -19.91 -7.11
N ALA A 99 0.68 -19.21 -5.97
CA ALA A 99 -0.48 -18.76 -5.19
C ALA A 99 -1.40 -17.81 -5.96
N ILE A 100 -0.85 -16.93 -6.80
CA ILE A 100 -1.61 -16.04 -7.69
C ILE A 100 -2.31 -16.85 -8.79
N GLU A 101 -1.61 -17.77 -9.43
CA GLU A 101 -2.19 -18.63 -10.46
C GLU A 101 -3.30 -19.55 -9.89
N ASP A 102 -3.11 -20.08 -8.69
CA ASP A 102 -4.13 -20.86 -7.97
C ASP A 102 -5.38 -20.02 -7.63
N ALA A 103 -5.19 -18.77 -7.19
CA ALA A 103 -6.29 -17.91 -6.77
C ALA A 103 -7.07 -17.28 -7.93
N PHE A 104 -6.38 -16.92 -9.03
CA PHE A 104 -6.96 -16.15 -10.14
C PHE A 104 -6.97 -16.91 -11.48
N GLY A 105 -6.35 -18.08 -11.56
CA GLY A 105 -6.21 -18.87 -12.80
C GLY A 105 -5.06 -18.43 -13.69
N SER A 106 -4.61 -17.17 -13.61
CA SER A 106 -3.45 -16.64 -14.32
C SER A 106 -2.97 -15.33 -13.72
N VAL A 107 -1.72 -14.95 -14.04
CA VAL A 107 -1.17 -13.63 -13.68
C VAL A 107 -1.95 -12.48 -14.33
N ASP A 108 -2.43 -12.67 -15.56
CA ASP A 108 -3.20 -11.62 -16.25
C ASP A 108 -4.57 -11.43 -15.61
N ASN A 109 -5.26 -12.49 -15.21
CA ASN A 109 -6.50 -12.39 -14.44
C ASN A 109 -6.28 -11.71 -13.07
N PHE A 110 -5.15 -11.95 -12.41
CA PHE A 110 -4.78 -11.20 -11.21
C PHE A 110 -4.65 -9.71 -11.50
N LYS A 111 -3.91 -9.33 -12.56
CA LYS A 111 -3.78 -7.91 -12.95
C LYS A 111 -5.14 -7.28 -13.25
N ASP A 112 -6.03 -8.00 -13.92
CA ASP A 112 -7.39 -7.54 -14.19
C ASP A 112 -8.18 -7.34 -12.88
N ALA A 113 -8.12 -8.29 -11.95
CA ALA A 113 -8.78 -8.21 -10.65
C ALA A 113 -8.25 -7.02 -9.82
N PHE A 114 -6.93 -6.84 -9.80
CA PHE A 114 -6.28 -5.73 -9.09
C PHE A 114 -6.63 -4.37 -9.74
N SER A 115 -6.57 -4.29 -11.06
CA SER A 115 -6.96 -3.09 -11.81
C SER A 115 -8.43 -2.73 -11.60
N LYS A 116 -9.30 -3.74 -11.56
CA LYS A 116 -10.72 -3.55 -11.26
C LYS A 116 -10.92 -3.03 -9.84
N ALA A 117 -10.25 -3.62 -8.83
CA ALA A 117 -10.33 -3.14 -7.45
C ALA A 117 -9.86 -1.69 -7.31
N ALA A 118 -8.77 -1.32 -7.98
CA ALA A 118 -8.23 0.04 -8.02
C ALA A 118 -9.17 1.02 -8.74
N GLY A 119 -9.68 0.62 -9.92
CA GLY A 119 -10.52 1.47 -10.77
C GLY A 119 -11.93 1.70 -10.23
N THR A 120 -12.51 0.69 -9.56
CA THR A 120 -13.86 0.77 -9.00
C THR A 120 -13.92 1.33 -7.58
N ARG A 121 -12.76 1.57 -6.91
CA ARG A 121 -12.73 2.26 -5.63
C ARG A 121 -13.24 3.68 -5.81
N PHE A 122 -14.49 3.91 -5.37
CA PHE A 122 -15.10 5.23 -5.46
C PHE A 122 -14.45 6.18 -4.43
N GLY A 123 -14.02 7.35 -4.90
CA GLY A 123 -13.29 8.33 -4.08
C GLY A 123 -11.86 7.90 -3.78
N SER A 124 -11.37 8.34 -2.63
CA SER A 124 -10.02 8.05 -2.13
C SER A 124 -9.93 6.66 -1.51
N GLY A 125 -8.80 6.00 -1.67
CA GLY A 125 -8.56 4.71 -1.07
C GLY A 125 -7.37 3.98 -1.65
N TRP A 126 -7.36 2.67 -1.45
CA TRP A 126 -6.25 1.78 -1.81
C TRP A 126 -6.76 0.49 -2.43
N ALA A 127 -6.00 -0.08 -3.34
CA ALA A 127 -6.15 -1.46 -3.80
C ALA A 127 -5.03 -2.32 -3.23
N TRP A 128 -5.35 -3.55 -2.85
CA TRP A 128 -4.46 -4.44 -2.13
C TRP A 128 -4.40 -5.82 -2.75
N LEU A 129 -3.20 -6.44 -2.74
CA LEU A 129 -3.03 -7.89 -2.73
C LEU A 129 -2.66 -8.28 -1.30
N CYS A 130 -3.44 -9.17 -0.72
CA CYS A 130 -3.26 -9.65 0.64
C CYS A 130 -2.98 -11.16 0.65
N VAL A 131 -2.28 -11.61 1.70
CA VAL A 131 -2.07 -13.03 1.97
C VAL A 131 -2.78 -13.43 3.26
N HIS A 132 -3.45 -14.56 3.23
CA HIS A 132 -4.09 -15.20 4.38
C HIS A 132 -3.20 -16.32 4.93
N LYS A 133 -3.44 -16.71 6.18
CA LYS A 133 -2.75 -17.85 6.78
C LYS A 133 -2.88 -19.09 5.89
N GLY A 134 -1.74 -19.72 5.61
CA GLY A 134 -1.65 -20.84 4.67
C GLY A 134 -1.35 -20.43 3.22
N GLY A 135 -1.02 -19.16 2.98
CA GLY A 135 -0.49 -18.68 1.69
C GLY A 135 -1.53 -18.33 0.62
N LYS A 136 -2.83 -18.46 0.91
CA LYS A 136 -3.87 -18.04 -0.04
C LYS A 136 -3.83 -16.52 -0.22
N VAL A 137 -3.92 -16.04 -1.47
CA VAL A 137 -3.93 -14.61 -1.78
C VAL A 137 -5.30 -14.12 -2.24
N GLU A 138 -5.59 -12.85 -1.95
CA GLU A 138 -6.85 -12.20 -2.29
C GLU A 138 -6.63 -10.74 -2.65
N VAL A 139 -7.41 -10.22 -3.62
CA VAL A 139 -7.44 -8.80 -3.99
C VAL A 139 -8.64 -8.14 -3.35
N CYS A 140 -8.42 -6.99 -2.71
CA CYS A 140 -9.49 -6.16 -2.18
C CYS A 140 -9.19 -4.66 -2.32
N SER A 141 -10.13 -3.81 -1.92
CA SER A 141 -9.90 -2.37 -1.84
C SER A 141 -10.53 -1.79 -0.58
N THR A 142 -9.93 -0.73 -0.07
CA THR A 142 -10.36 -0.04 1.15
C THR A 142 -10.52 1.46 0.90
N ALA A 143 -11.40 2.11 1.68
CA ALA A 143 -11.62 3.55 1.57
C ALA A 143 -10.59 4.34 2.40
N ASN A 144 -10.30 5.56 1.96
CA ASN A 144 -9.44 6.51 2.68
C ASN A 144 -8.06 5.90 3.03
N GLN A 145 -7.68 5.91 4.31
CA GLN A 145 -6.44 5.30 4.79
C GLN A 145 -6.67 3.97 5.53
N ASP A 146 -7.88 3.43 5.45
CA ASP A 146 -8.15 2.08 5.96
C ASP A 146 -7.32 1.04 5.21
N ASN A 147 -6.93 -0.02 5.92
CA ASN A 147 -6.20 -1.14 5.31
C ASN A 147 -6.65 -2.49 5.91
N PRO A 148 -6.32 -3.61 5.26
CA PRO A 148 -6.78 -4.94 5.66
C PRO A 148 -6.26 -5.46 7.01
N LEU A 149 -5.28 -4.81 7.66
CA LEU A 149 -4.88 -5.13 9.03
C LEU A 149 -5.91 -4.69 10.07
N MET A 150 -6.70 -3.66 9.73
CA MET A 150 -7.68 -3.08 10.65
C MET A 150 -8.88 -4.03 10.86
N PRO A 151 -9.44 -4.09 12.09
CA PRO A 151 -10.57 -4.97 12.38
C PRO A 151 -11.78 -4.76 11.45
N GLY A 152 -12.19 -5.80 10.74
CA GLY A 152 -13.37 -5.79 9.87
C GLY A 152 -13.22 -5.00 8.56
N ILE A 153 -12.00 -4.63 8.17
CA ILE A 153 -11.73 -3.87 6.96
C ILE A 153 -11.15 -4.76 5.85
N GLY A 154 -11.61 -4.54 4.63
CA GLY A 154 -11.12 -5.23 3.43
C GLY A 154 -11.31 -6.75 3.50
N CYS A 155 -10.30 -7.50 3.08
CA CYS A 155 -10.32 -8.97 3.11
C CYS A 155 -9.76 -9.56 4.42
N GLY A 156 -9.21 -8.75 5.33
CA GLY A 156 -8.66 -9.23 6.61
C GLY A 156 -7.35 -10.02 6.48
N GLY A 157 -6.71 -10.03 5.31
CA GLY A 157 -5.39 -10.62 5.10
C GLY A 157 -4.27 -9.61 5.35
N THR A 158 -3.02 -10.09 5.39
CA THR A 158 -1.83 -9.24 5.49
C THR A 158 -1.51 -8.61 4.14
N PRO A 159 -1.48 -7.27 4.01
CA PRO A 159 -1.14 -6.61 2.75
C PRO A 159 0.31 -6.88 2.34
N ILE A 160 0.52 -7.35 1.12
CA ILE A 160 1.86 -7.57 0.54
C ILE A 160 2.13 -6.68 -0.67
N LEU A 161 1.08 -6.15 -1.31
CA LEU A 161 1.14 -5.13 -2.36
C LEU A 161 0.01 -4.14 -2.13
N GLY A 162 0.29 -2.85 -2.25
CA GLY A 162 -0.69 -1.77 -2.13
C GLY A 162 -0.52 -0.73 -3.21
N LEU A 163 -1.62 -0.23 -3.76
CA LEU A 163 -1.67 0.88 -4.71
C LEU A 163 -2.53 2.00 -4.15
N ASP A 164 -1.96 3.17 -3.98
CA ASP A 164 -2.67 4.39 -3.62
C ASP A 164 -3.52 4.88 -4.81
N VAL A 165 -4.83 5.00 -4.61
CA VAL A 165 -5.76 5.56 -5.60
C VAL A 165 -6.41 6.86 -5.15
N TRP A 166 -5.86 7.50 -4.13
CA TRP A 166 -6.10 8.91 -3.86
C TRP A 166 -5.65 9.75 -5.06
N GLU A 167 -6.38 10.80 -5.40
CA GLU A 167 -6.01 11.65 -6.56
C GLU A 167 -4.62 12.28 -6.43
N HIS A 168 -4.17 12.58 -5.20
CA HIS A 168 -2.82 13.11 -4.97
C HIS A 168 -1.69 12.17 -5.46
N ALA A 169 -1.95 10.87 -5.60
CA ALA A 169 -0.96 9.89 -6.05
C ALA A 169 -0.74 9.92 -7.57
N TYR A 170 -1.66 10.51 -8.35
CA TYR A 170 -1.59 10.41 -9.82
C TYR A 170 -2.07 11.63 -10.59
N TYR A 171 -2.74 12.60 -9.95
CA TYR A 171 -3.47 13.65 -10.68
C TYR A 171 -2.55 14.57 -11.48
N LEU A 172 -1.35 14.90 -11.00
CA LEU A 172 -0.42 15.78 -11.70
C LEU A 172 -0.03 15.24 -13.09
N LYS A 173 0.14 13.92 -13.20
CA LYS A 173 0.53 13.27 -14.46
C LYS A 173 -0.65 12.73 -15.26
N TYR A 174 -1.61 12.14 -14.59
CA TYR A 174 -2.70 11.38 -15.24
C TYR A 174 -4.05 12.10 -15.21
N GLN A 175 -4.24 13.15 -14.39
CA GLN A 175 -5.51 13.81 -14.15
C GLN A 175 -6.60 12.77 -13.80
N ASN A 176 -7.70 12.76 -14.53
CA ASN A 176 -8.82 11.82 -14.31
C ASN A 176 -8.57 10.39 -14.87
N ARG A 177 -7.41 10.15 -15.50
CA ARG A 177 -7.12 8.86 -16.13
C ARG A 177 -6.51 7.87 -15.14
N ARG A 178 -7.23 7.57 -14.05
CA ARG A 178 -6.80 6.55 -13.07
C ARG A 178 -6.43 5.20 -13.71
N PRO A 179 -7.15 4.69 -14.73
CA PRO A 179 -6.75 3.43 -15.37
C PRO A 179 -5.34 3.45 -15.95
N ASP A 180 -4.89 4.57 -16.54
CA ASP A 180 -3.54 4.69 -17.09
C ASP A 180 -2.47 4.64 -15.98
N TYR A 181 -2.74 5.30 -14.86
CA TYR A 181 -1.88 5.22 -13.68
C TYR A 181 -1.78 3.79 -13.12
N VAL A 182 -2.91 3.09 -13.01
CA VAL A 182 -2.95 1.69 -12.56
C VAL A 182 -2.10 0.80 -13.47
N GLN A 183 -2.19 0.98 -14.79
CA GLN A 183 -1.35 0.23 -15.74
C GLN A 183 0.14 0.59 -15.60
N ALA A 184 0.46 1.87 -15.42
CA ALA A 184 1.84 2.32 -15.23
C ALA A 184 2.47 1.77 -13.92
N PHE A 185 1.67 1.59 -12.87
CA PHE A 185 2.14 1.02 -11.60
C PHE A 185 2.73 -0.38 -11.76
N PHE A 186 2.17 -1.24 -12.62
CA PHE A 186 2.71 -2.59 -12.84
C PHE A 186 4.16 -2.58 -13.36
N ASN A 187 4.61 -1.49 -13.99
CA ASN A 187 5.98 -1.37 -14.49
C ASN A 187 7.00 -1.08 -13.38
N VAL A 188 6.57 -0.61 -12.22
CA VAL A 188 7.43 -0.21 -11.11
C VAL A 188 7.33 -1.12 -9.88
N ILE A 189 6.55 -2.19 -9.95
CA ILE A 189 6.42 -3.14 -8.83
C ILE A 189 7.76 -3.82 -8.56
N ASN A 190 8.17 -3.78 -7.30
CA ASN A 190 9.31 -4.54 -6.77
C ASN A 190 8.85 -5.95 -6.37
N TRP A 191 8.76 -6.85 -7.34
CA TRP A 191 8.29 -8.21 -7.09
C TRP A 191 9.15 -8.97 -6.07
N ASN A 192 10.45 -8.69 -5.97
CA ASN A 192 11.30 -9.29 -4.94
C ASN A 192 10.84 -8.92 -3.52
N GLU A 193 10.43 -7.67 -3.32
CA GLU A 193 9.90 -7.22 -2.03
C GLU A 193 8.50 -7.82 -1.76
N VAL A 194 7.66 -7.90 -2.77
CA VAL A 194 6.32 -8.52 -2.64
C VAL A 194 6.45 -10.01 -2.29
N GLU A 195 7.39 -10.74 -2.93
CA GLU A 195 7.68 -12.16 -2.59
C GLU A 195 8.21 -12.31 -1.17
N ARG A 196 9.12 -11.42 -0.74
CA ARG A 196 9.63 -11.43 0.63
C ARG A 196 8.49 -11.28 1.64
N ARG A 197 7.61 -10.31 1.42
CA ARG A 197 6.42 -10.08 2.27
C ARG A 197 5.47 -11.26 2.25
N TYR A 198 5.28 -11.88 1.11
CA TYR A 198 4.48 -13.11 0.99
C TYR A 198 5.05 -14.24 1.84
N ALA A 199 6.36 -14.48 1.75
CA ALA A 199 7.03 -15.53 2.50
C ALA A 199 6.97 -15.32 4.03
N GLU A 200 6.95 -14.07 4.49
CA GLU A 200 6.85 -13.74 5.91
C GLU A 200 5.42 -13.84 6.47
N ALA A 201 4.40 -13.67 5.61
CA ALA A 201 3.00 -13.55 6.04
C ALA A 201 2.15 -14.82 5.81
N LYS A 202 2.64 -15.83 5.05
CA LYS A 202 1.93 -17.08 4.72
C LYS A 202 1.77 -18.06 5.89
#